data_eaecd6356226877f120f3136a4d3bd31
#
_entry.id   eaecd6356226877f120f3136a4d3bd31
#
_cell.length_a   1.000
_cell.length_b   1.000
_cell.length_c   1.000
_cell.angle_alpha   90.00
_cell.angle_beta   90.00
_cell.angle_gamma   90.00
#
_symmetry.space_group_name_H-M   'P 1'
#
loop_
_entity.id
_entity.type
_entity.pdbx_description
1 polymer ?
#
loop_
_entity_poly.entity_id
_entity_poly.type
_entity_poly.pdbx_seq_one_letter_code
_entity_poly.pdbx_strand_id
1 'polypeptide(L)'
;MCSMRKRHLLAPLILLASLASHAETLTGMVVGVADGDTITVLDTNREQHKIRLAGIDAPEKAQPFGQRSKQSMSTLVFGKEVDVQWNKHDRYQRILGKVMVADPNCRTNRCPKTLDAGLAQLTVGLAWWYRKYAKGQSLEAAGRYEFAEQEARAKRAGLWTDADPVPPWDWRKGER
;
A
#
# COMPACT_ATOMS: atom_id res chain seq x y z
N MET A 1 -23.72 15.29 -71.16
CA MET A 1 -23.79 14.17 -70.19
C MET A 1 -22.58 14.33 -69.28
N CYS A 2 -22.80 14.86 -68.08
CA CYS A 2 -21.76 15.17 -67.13
C CYS A 2 -21.80 14.07 -66.04
N SER A 3 -20.74 13.23 -65.98
CA SER A 3 -20.64 12.12 -65.03
C SER A 3 -20.00 12.63 -63.74
N MET A 4 -20.81 12.72 -62.66
CA MET A 4 -20.34 13.04 -61.30
C MET A 4 -19.74 11.79 -60.66
N ARG A 5 -18.40 11.72 -60.55
CA ARG A 5 -17.68 10.73 -59.75
C ARG A 5 -17.84 11.06 -58.26
N LYS A 6 -18.58 10.24 -57.53
CA LYS A 6 -18.63 10.26 -56.04
C LYS A 6 -17.29 9.77 -55.47
N ARG A 7 -16.57 10.67 -54.80
CA ARG A 7 -15.37 10.33 -54.04
C ARG A 7 -15.84 9.86 -52.63
N HIS A 8 -15.69 8.60 -52.36
CA HIS A 8 -15.88 8.04 -51.00
C HIS A 8 -14.63 8.41 -50.20
N LEU A 9 -14.80 9.32 -49.22
CA LEU A 9 -13.80 9.58 -48.20
C LEU A 9 -13.89 8.44 -47.17
N LEU A 10 -12.93 7.54 -47.15
CA LEU A 10 -12.72 6.60 -46.06
C LEU A 10 -12.01 7.36 -44.92
N ALA A 11 -12.72 7.62 -43.83
CA ALA A 11 -12.14 8.11 -42.58
C ALA A 11 -11.38 6.98 -41.88
N PRO A 12 -10.12 7.18 -41.44
CA PRO A 12 -9.43 6.15 -40.68
C PRO A 12 -10.03 6.05 -39.29
N LEU A 13 -10.50 4.85 -38.92
CA LEU A 13 -10.93 4.53 -37.57
C LEU A 13 -9.66 4.36 -36.70
N ILE A 14 -9.34 5.39 -35.91
CA ILE A 14 -8.23 5.33 -34.94
C ILE A 14 -8.71 4.50 -33.76
N LEU A 15 -8.23 3.26 -33.68
CA LEU A 15 -8.45 2.37 -32.55
C LEU A 15 -7.57 2.86 -31.37
N LEU A 16 -8.14 3.60 -30.41
CA LEU A 16 -7.47 3.91 -29.15
C LEU A 16 -7.36 2.62 -28.35
N ALA A 17 -6.20 1.99 -28.37
CA ALA A 17 -5.85 0.92 -27.44
C ALA A 17 -5.68 1.55 -26.05
N SER A 18 -6.65 1.35 -25.16
CA SER A 18 -6.53 1.70 -23.75
C SER A 18 -5.46 0.79 -23.13
N LEU A 19 -4.31 1.36 -22.78
CA LEU A 19 -3.29 0.70 -21.98
C LEU A 19 -3.87 0.54 -20.56
N ALA A 20 -4.51 -0.60 -20.31
CA ALA A 20 -4.89 -0.98 -18.95
C ALA A 20 -3.58 -1.20 -18.16
N SER A 21 -3.32 -0.33 -17.18
CA SER A 21 -2.24 -0.55 -16.21
C SER A 21 -2.59 -1.81 -15.40
N HIS A 22 -2.01 -2.94 -15.76
CA HIS A 22 -2.15 -4.17 -14.98
C HIS A 22 -1.37 -4.01 -13.69
N ALA A 23 -2.07 -4.15 -12.56
CA ALA A 23 -1.40 -4.34 -11.28
C ALA A 23 -0.69 -5.70 -11.31
N GLU A 24 0.61 -5.71 -11.06
CA GLU A 24 1.39 -6.93 -10.92
C GLU A 24 1.25 -7.47 -9.49
N THR A 25 1.42 -8.79 -9.34
CA THR A 25 1.45 -9.42 -8.01
C THR A 25 2.79 -10.11 -7.81
N LEU A 26 3.52 -9.67 -6.79
CA LEU A 26 4.73 -10.32 -6.30
C LEU A 26 4.35 -11.17 -5.09
N THR A 27 4.53 -12.49 -5.18
CA THR A 27 4.33 -13.42 -4.06
C THR A 27 5.68 -13.82 -3.48
N GLY A 28 5.81 -13.80 -2.16
CA GLY A 28 7.05 -14.21 -1.48
C GLY A 28 6.97 -14.16 0.04
N MET A 29 8.04 -14.64 0.68
CA MET A 29 8.20 -14.68 2.13
C MET A 29 8.73 -13.36 2.67
N VAL A 30 8.13 -12.82 3.72
CA VAL A 30 8.69 -11.63 4.40
C VAL A 30 9.89 -12.04 5.24
N VAL A 31 11.09 -11.59 4.85
CA VAL A 31 12.36 -11.90 5.51
C VAL A 31 12.91 -10.71 6.31
N GLY A 32 12.29 -9.54 6.23
CA GLY A 32 12.71 -8.36 6.97
C GLY A 32 11.59 -7.35 7.16
N VAL A 33 11.62 -6.64 8.29
CA VAL A 33 10.73 -5.51 8.59
C VAL A 33 11.61 -4.35 9.05
N ALA A 34 11.70 -3.30 8.25
CA ALA A 34 12.52 -2.12 8.55
C ALA A 34 11.82 -1.22 9.56
N ASP A 35 10.55 -0.93 9.33
CA ASP A 35 9.67 -0.08 10.14
C ASP A 35 8.20 -0.49 9.95
N GLY A 36 7.25 0.35 10.35
CA GLY A 36 5.82 0.04 10.31
C GLY A 36 5.19 0.00 8.92
N ASP A 37 5.92 0.37 7.87
CA ASP A 37 5.42 0.43 6.49
C ASP A 37 6.43 0.01 5.42
N THR A 38 7.57 -0.53 5.84
CA THR A 38 8.63 -0.98 4.92
C THR A 38 9.10 -2.38 5.30
N ILE A 39 8.94 -3.32 4.35
CA ILE A 39 9.30 -4.73 4.54
C ILE A 39 10.24 -5.19 3.41
N THR A 40 10.87 -6.35 3.61
CA THR A 40 11.64 -7.06 2.58
C THR A 40 10.99 -8.40 2.30
N VAL A 41 10.66 -8.65 1.04
CA VAL A 41 10.06 -9.89 0.55
C VAL A 41 11.10 -10.66 -0.27
N LEU A 42 11.28 -11.93 0.04
CA LEU A 42 12.08 -12.89 -0.73
C LEU A 42 11.14 -13.66 -1.65
N ASP A 43 11.36 -13.55 -2.96
CA ASP A 43 10.54 -14.23 -3.95
C ASP A 43 11.00 -15.69 -4.20
N THR A 44 10.35 -16.39 -5.11
CA THR A 44 10.65 -17.78 -5.49
C THR A 44 12.00 -17.92 -6.21
N ASN A 45 12.52 -16.84 -6.82
CA ASN A 45 13.83 -16.79 -7.46
C ASN A 45 14.96 -16.49 -6.47
N ARG A 46 14.66 -16.35 -5.17
CA ARG A 46 15.56 -15.93 -4.09
C ARG A 46 16.06 -14.49 -4.26
N GLU A 47 15.29 -13.64 -4.93
CA GLU A 47 15.55 -12.21 -5.01
C GLU A 47 14.84 -11.47 -3.88
N GLN A 48 15.53 -10.50 -3.28
CA GLN A 48 14.98 -9.67 -2.22
C GLN A 48 14.45 -8.36 -2.78
N HIS A 49 13.19 -8.09 -2.49
CA HIS A 49 12.48 -6.88 -2.89
C HIS A 49 12.14 -6.02 -1.67
N LYS A 50 12.55 -4.76 -1.69
CA LYS A 50 12.11 -3.79 -0.68
C LYS A 50 10.73 -3.26 -1.06
N ILE A 51 9.78 -3.44 -0.17
CA ILE A 51 8.39 -3.03 -0.37
C ILE A 51 8.08 -1.86 0.57
N ARG A 52 7.60 -0.75 0.02
CA ARG A 52 7.00 0.35 0.76
C ARG A 52 5.47 0.20 0.66
N LEU A 53 4.81 0.02 1.77
CA LEU A 53 3.35 -0.12 1.79
C LEU A 53 2.69 1.15 1.26
N ALA A 54 1.81 0.98 0.29
CA ALA A 54 1.08 2.09 -0.34
C ALA A 54 0.00 2.64 0.58
N GLY A 55 -0.23 3.95 0.52
CA GLY A 55 -1.35 4.61 1.18
C GLY A 55 -1.18 4.88 2.67
N ILE A 56 -0.13 4.40 3.31
CA ILE A 56 0.17 4.70 4.72
C ILE A 56 1.54 5.36 4.89
N ASP A 57 1.74 6.03 6.02
CA ASP A 57 3.04 6.50 6.49
C ASP A 57 3.15 6.18 7.99
N ALA A 58 4.08 5.32 8.34
CA ALA A 58 4.29 4.89 9.73
C ALA A 58 5.29 5.80 10.45
N PRO A 59 5.18 5.94 11.79
CA PRO A 59 6.17 6.64 12.56
C PRO A 59 7.58 6.12 12.30
N GLU A 60 8.54 7.05 12.15
CA GLU A 60 9.95 6.72 11.94
C GLU A 60 10.51 5.93 13.13
N LYS A 61 11.59 5.17 12.92
CA LYS A 61 12.16 4.29 13.96
C LYS A 61 12.48 5.01 15.27
N ALA A 62 12.93 6.28 15.19
CA ALA A 62 13.27 7.11 16.34
C ALA A 62 12.09 7.99 16.83
N GLN A 63 10.97 7.98 16.13
CA GLN A 63 9.77 8.74 16.46
C GLN A 63 8.98 8.01 17.56
N PRO A 64 8.22 8.72 18.41
CA PRO A 64 7.25 8.09 19.30
C PRO A 64 6.37 7.10 18.54
N PHE A 65 6.11 5.94 19.12
CA PHE A 65 5.40 4.81 18.50
C PHE A 65 6.11 4.11 17.31
N GLY A 66 7.27 4.56 16.83
CA GLY A 66 7.97 3.93 15.71
C GLY A 66 8.31 2.46 15.96
N GLN A 67 8.84 2.12 17.14
CA GLN A 67 9.14 0.74 17.51
C GLN A 67 7.87 -0.12 17.65
N ARG A 68 6.78 0.46 18.19
CA ARG A 68 5.49 -0.24 18.31
C ARG A 68 4.88 -0.52 16.93
N SER A 69 4.96 0.45 16.02
CA SER A 69 4.51 0.30 14.64
C SER A 69 5.29 -0.80 13.91
N LYS A 70 6.62 -0.79 14.03
CA LYS A 70 7.49 -1.86 13.50
C LYS A 70 7.13 -3.22 14.09
N GLN A 71 6.96 -3.34 15.39
CA GLN A 71 6.62 -4.59 16.06
C GLN A 71 5.25 -5.13 15.61
N SER A 72 4.26 -4.25 15.46
CA SER A 72 2.94 -4.59 14.94
C SER A 72 3.03 -5.17 13.53
N MET A 73 3.74 -4.49 12.62
CA MET A 73 3.99 -4.98 11.27
C MET A 73 4.72 -6.33 11.29
N SER A 74 5.75 -6.47 12.12
CA SER A 74 6.52 -7.70 12.25
C SER A 74 5.64 -8.88 12.70
N THR A 75 4.81 -8.70 13.71
CA THR A 75 3.86 -9.71 14.19
C THR A 75 2.87 -10.11 13.10
N LEU A 76 2.47 -9.15 12.26
CA LEU A 76 1.49 -9.38 11.20
C LEU A 76 2.08 -10.18 10.04
N VAL A 77 3.30 -9.84 9.57
CA VAL A 77 3.81 -10.34 8.29
C VAL A 77 5.15 -11.09 8.34
N PHE A 78 5.99 -10.92 9.37
CA PHE A 78 7.33 -11.53 9.38
C PHE A 78 7.27 -13.06 9.37
N GLY A 79 8.06 -13.68 8.49
CA GLY A 79 8.09 -15.13 8.30
C GLY A 79 6.83 -15.71 7.64
N LYS A 80 5.96 -14.86 7.10
CA LYS A 80 4.76 -15.29 6.38
C LYS A 80 4.88 -14.99 4.89
N GLU A 81 4.19 -15.79 4.08
CA GLU A 81 4.04 -15.52 2.66
C GLU A 81 2.98 -14.43 2.46
N VAL A 82 3.30 -13.46 1.62
CA VAL A 82 2.43 -12.33 1.28
C VAL A 82 2.26 -12.21 -0.23
N ASP A 83 1.19 -11.54 -0.66
CA ASP A 83 0.99 -11.07 -2.02
C ASP A 83 1.10 -9.54 -2.02
N VAL A 84 2.02 -9.01 -2.82
CA VAL A 84 2.21 -7.57 -3.01
C VAL A 84 1.59 -7.17 -4.33
N GLN A 85 0.48 -6.45 -4.28
CA GLN A 85 -0.19 -5.86 -5.45
C GLN A 85 0.46 -4.51 -5.75
N TRP A 86 1.11 -4.37 -6.91
CA TRP A 86 1.89 -3.17 -7.21
C TRP A 86 1.86 -2.82 -8.70
N ASN A 87 2.25 -1.58 -9.05
CA ASN A 87 2.35 -1.12 -10.43
C ASN A 87 3.49 -0.11 -10.68
N LYS A 88 4.24 0.25 -9.65
CA LYS A 88 5.33 1.20 -9.76
C LYS A 88 6.35 1.08 -8.64
N HIS A 89 7.53 1.64 -8.86
CA HIS A 89 8.54 1.88 -7.85
C HIS A 89 8.46 3.33 -7.34
N ASP A 90 8.95 3.55 -6.14
CA ASP A 90 9.17 4.90 -5.63
C ASP A 90 10.54 5.46 -6.11
N ARG A 91 10.84 6.71 -5.74
CA ARG A 91 12.12 7.35 -6.09
C ARG A 91 13.36 6.66 -5.51
N TYR A 92 13.19 5.76 -4.55
CA TYR A 92 14.26 4.97 -3.93
C TYR A 92 14.31 3.54 -4.47
N GLN A 93 13.66 3.26 -5.59
CA GLN A 93 13.58 1.94 -6.24
C GLN A 93 12.91 0.86 -5.39
N ARG A 94 12.11 1.25 -4.38
CA ARG A 94 11.28 0.31 -3.63
C ARG A 94 9.98 0.07 -4.39
N ILE A 95 9.50 -1.16 -4.39
CA ILE A 95 8.16 -1.48 -4.88
C ILE A 95 7.14 -0.76 -3.99
N LEU A 96 6.30 0.08 -4.58
CA LEU A 96 5.18 0.70 -3.88
C LEU A 96 3.94 -0.16 -4.08
N GLY A 97 3.53 -0.88 -3.04
CA GLY A 97 2.50 -1.89 -3.18
C GLY A 97 1.59 -2.05 -1.96
N LYS A 98 0.46 -2.67 -2.20
CA LYS A 98 -0.48 -3.13 -1.19
C LYS A 98 -0.09 -4.54 -0.78
N VAL A 99 0.15 -4.77 0.48
CA VAL A 99 0.60 -6.05 1.02
C VAL A 99 -0.58 -6.81 1.60
N MET A 100 -0.87 -7.98 1.02
CA MET A 100 -1.95 -8.85 1.44
C MET A 100 -1.36 -10.05 2.17
N VAL A 101 -1.89 -10.35 3.36
CA VAL A 101 -1.46 -11.46 4.22
C VAL A 101 -2.67 -12.29 4.64
N ALA A 102 -2.45 -13.54 5.00
CA ALA A 102 -3.50 -14.38 5.57
C ALA A 102 -3.94 -13.86 6.94
N ASP A 103 -5.24 -13.98 7.25
CA ASP A 103 -5.77 -13.65 8.57
C ASP A 103 -5.05 -14.49 9.64
N PRO A 104 -4.47 -13.89 10.69
CA PRO A 104 -3.83 -14.61 11.79
C PRO A 104 -4.73 -15.63 12.50
N ASN A 105 -6.03 -15.44 12.43
CA ASN A 105 -7.02 -16.35 13.01
C ASN A 105 -7.41 -17.51 12.10
N CYS A 106 -6.94 -17.51 10.84
CA CYS A 106 -7.22 -18.61 9.94
C CYS A 106 -6.51 -19.88 10.38
N ARG A 107 -7.26 -20.99 10.49
CA ARG A 107 -6.81 -22.29 11.03
C ARG A 107 -6.71 -23.37 9.96
N THR A 108 -6.81 -23.02 8.67
CA THR A 108 -6.73 -23.98 7.58
C THR A 108 -5.33 -24.03 6.99
N ASN A 109 -5.00 -25.10 6.25
CA ASN A 109 -3.71 -25.25 5.57
C ASN A 109 -3.53 -24.31 4.35
N ARG A 110 -4.61 -23.65 3.91
CA ARG A 110 -4.64 -22.72 2.78
C ARG A 110 -5.45 -21.49 3.15
N CYS A 111 -4.86 -20.64 3.95
CA CYS A 111 -5.47 -19.38 4.34
C CYS A 111 -5.39 -18.37 3.18
N PRO A 112 -6.51 -17.84 2.70
CA PRO A 112 -6.47 -16.80 1.68
C PRO A 112 -5.84 -15.52 2.23
N LYS A 113 -5.03 -14.85 1.42
CA LYS A 113 -4.37 -13.58 1.76
C LYS A 113 -5.36 -12.43 1.52
N THR A 114 -6.26 -12.22 2.46
CA THR A 114 -7.35 -11.23 2.36
C THR A 114 -7.16 -10.02 3.26
N LEU A 115 -6.22 -10.09 4.23
CA LEU A 115 -5.95 -9.01 5.16
C LEU A 115 -4.93 -8.04 4.56
N ASP A 116 -5.34 -6.79 4.39
CA ASP A 116 -4.48 -5.69 3.98
C ASP A 116 -3.63 -5.21 5.17
N ALA A 117 -2.31 -5.40 5.10
CA ALA A 117 -1.39 -5.06 6.18
C ALA A 117 -1.34 -3.55 6.47
N GLY A 118 -1.50 -2.70 5.44
CA GLY A 118 -1.57 -1.25 5.61
C GLY A 118 -2.83 -0.82 6.34
N LEU A 119 -3.97 -1.38 5.95
CA LEU A 119 -5.25 -1.13 6.62
C LEU A 119 -5.21 -1.62 8.07
N ALA A 120 -4.59 -2.77 8.34
CA ALA A 120 -4.44 -3.29 9.70
C ALA A 120 -3.62 -2.33 10.59
N GLN A 121 -2.53 -1.74 10.08
CA GLN A 121 -1.76 -0.73 10.80
C GLN A 121 -2.57 0.53 11.14
N LEU A 122 -3.42 1.00 10.20
CA LEU A 122 -4.34 2.12 10.46
C LEU A 122 -5.36 1.77 11.53
N THR A 123 -5.96 0.58 11.45
CA THR A 123 -6.99 0.11 12.38
C THR A 123 -6.50 0.07 13.84
N VAL A 124 -5.23 -0.31 14.05
CA VAL A 124 -4.63 -0.34 15.39
C VAL A 124 -3.98 0.99 15.79
N GLY A 125 -4.09 2.02 14.95
CA GLY A 125 -3.55 3.36 15.20
C GLY A 125 -2.03 3.41 15.22
N LEU A 126 -1.34 2.61 14.40
CA LEU A 126 0.12 2.58 14.32
C LEU A 126 0.68 3.04 12.97
N ALA A 127 -0.16 3.67 12.16
CA ALA A 127 0.21 4.40 10.96
C ALA A 127 -0.76 5.57 10.71
N TRP A 128 -0.36 6.48 9.84
CA TRP A 128 -1.18 7.54 9.29
C TRP A 128 -1.64 7.18 7.88
N TRP A 129 -2.87 7.51 7.51
CA TRP A 129 -3.26 7.49 6.11
C TRP A 129 -2.55 8.60 5.35
N TYR A 130 -1.75 8.24 4.33
CA TYR A 130 -0.94 9.20 3.60
C TYR A 130 -1.74 9.84 2.46
N ARG A 131 -2.61 10.78 2.79
CA ARG A 131 -3.55 11.48 1.88
C ARG A 131 -2.90 12.07 0.65
N LYS A 132 -1.65 12.52 0.73
CA LYS A 132 -0.90 13.08 -0.39
C LYS A 132 -0.84 12.13 -1.59
N TYR A 133 -0.84 10.84 -1.34
CA TYR A 133 -0.79 9.79 -2.36
C TYR A 133 -2.10 9.00 -2.53
N ALA A 134 -3.19 9.47 -1.93
CA ALA A 134 -4.51 8.82 -2.03
C ALA A 134 -5.04 8.70 -3.47
N LYS A 135 -4.60 9.60 -4.37
CA LYS A 135 -4.94 9.53 -5.81
C LYS A 135 -4.50 8.22 -6.50
N GLY A 136 -3.56 7.49 -5.90
CA GLY A 136 -3.12 6.17 -6.38
C GLY A 136 -3.94 5.00 -5.85
N GLN A 137 -4.90 5.25 -4.95
CA GLN A 137 -5.83 4.26 -4.41
C GLN A 137 -7.16 4.32 -5.16
N SER A 138 -7.91 3.21 -5.19
CA SER A 138 -9.32 3.27 -5.58
C SER A 138 -10.12 4.08 -4.56
N LEU A 139 -11.27 4.64 -4.97
CA LEU A 139 -12.16 5.38 -4.06
C LEU A 139 -12.58 4.53 -2.85
N GLU A 140 -12.84 3.24 -3.09
CA GLU A 140 -13.19 2.30 -2.02
C GLU A 140 -12.01 2.11 -1.04
N ALA A 141 -10.80 1.87 -1.55
CA ALA A 141 -9.62 1.70 -0.70
C ALA A 141 -9.30 2.96 0.12
N ALA A 142 -9.38 4.14 -0.51
CA ALA A 142 -9.20 5.43 0.16
C ALA A 142 -10.22 5.64 1.27
N GLY A 143 -11.51 5.37 1.02
CA GLY A 143 -12.58 5.46 2.03
C GLY A 143 -12.37 4.51 3.21
N ARG A 144 -11.94 3.27 2.94
CA ARG A 144 -11.62 2.30 4.01
C ARG A 144 -10.44 2.74 4.88
N TYR A 145 -9.39 3.33 4.28
CA TYR A 145 -8.22 3.80 4.99
C TYR A 145 -8.56 5.04 5.84
N GLU A 146 -9.31 5.97 5.27
CA GLU A 146 -9.80 7.15 6.00
C GLU A 146 -10.64 6.75 7.20
N PHE A 147 -11.62 5.86 6.99
CA PHE A 147 -12.49 5.37 8.05
C PHE A 147 -11.69 4.68 9.17
N ALA A 148 -10.73 3.81 8.83
CA ALA A 148 -9.90 3.10 9.80
C ALA A 148 -9.06 4.08 10.66
N GLU A 149 -8.48 5.12 10.04
CA GLU A 149 -7.75 6.17 10.78
C GLU A 149 -8.69 6.94 11.71
N GLN A 150 -9.88 7.36 11.23
CA GLN A 150 -10.86 8.08 12.04
C GLN A 150 -11.33 7.26 13.25
N GLU A 151 -11.61 5.97 13.05
CA GLU A 151 -11.97 5.04 14.12
C GLU A 151 -10.85 4.89 15.15
N ALA A 152 -9.59 4.72 14.68
CA ALA A 152 -8.44 4.63 15.57
C ALA A 152 -8.25 5.91 16.40
N ARG A 153 -8.43 7.09 15.79
CA ARG A 153 -8.41 8.39 16.47
C ARG A 153 -9.52 8.49 17.51
N ALA A 154 -10.75 8.18 17.15
CA ALA A 154 -11.90 8.26 18.07
C ALA A 154 -11.72 7.34 19.29
N LYS A 155 -11.12 6.17 19.10
CA LYS A 155 -10.80 5.20 20.15
C LYS A 155 -9.51 5.52 20.93
N ARG A 156 -8.77 6.57 20.53
CA ARG A 156 -7.43 6.90 21.04
C ARG A 156 -6.49 5.68 21.00
N ALA A 157 -6.52 4.92 19.89
CA ALA A 157 -5.70 3.73 19.72
C ALA A 157 -4.28 4.08 19.26
N GLY A 158 -3.28 3.33 19.73
CA GLY A 158 -1.91 3.44 19.30
C GLY A 158 -1.32 4.85 19.49
N LEU A 159 -0.84 5.46 18.39
CA LEU A 159 -0.25 6.82 18.39
C LEU A 159 -1.26 7.92 18.75
N TRP A 160 -2.56 7.63 18.61
CA TRP A 160 -3.64 8.58 18.95
C TRP A 160 -3.90 8.70 20.46
N THR A 161 -3.15 7.98 21.31
CA THR A 161 -3.10 8.25 22.77
C THR A 161 -2.33 9.50 23.09
N ASP A 162 -1.40 9.92 22.21
CA ASP A 162 -0.73 11.19 22.30
C ASP A 162 -1.72 12.34 22.07
N ALA A 163 -1.57 13.42 22.81
CA ALA A 163 -2.44 14.59 22.68
C ALA A 163 -2.13 15.39 21.38
N ASP A 164 -0.88 15.34 20.93
CA ASP A 164 -0.41 16.06 19.73
C ASP A 164 0.53 15.14 18.91
N PRO A 165 -0.01 14.12 18.26
CA PRO A 165 0.80 13.16 17.52
C PRO A 165 1.36 13.80 16.24
N VAL A 166 2.69 13.83 16.11
CA VAL A 166 3.38 14.42 14.96
C VAL A 166 3.35 13.42 13.77
N PRO A 167 2.90 13.84 12.58
CA PRO A 167 2.95 12.98 11.42
C PRO A 167 4.39 12.68 10.96
N PRO A 168 4.68 11.48 10.38
CA PRO A 168 6.03 11.11 9.95
C PRO A 168 6.63 12.08 8.93
N TRP A 169 5.81 12.62 8.02
CA TRP A 169 6.28 13.59 7.01
C TRP A 169 6.70 14.95 7.62
N ASP A 170 6.16 15.36 8.77
CA ASP A 170 6.55 16.57 9.49
C ASP A 170 7.73 16.27 10.41
N TRP A 171 7.75 15.11 11.06
CA TRP A 171 8.91 14.62 11.79
C TRP A 171 10.21 14.65 10.97
N ARG A 172 10.14 14.18 9.70
CA ARG A 172 11.30 14.18 8.77
C ARG A 172 11.79 15.58 8.40
N LYS A 173 10.94 16.60 8.52
CA LYS A 173 11.32 18.00 8.30
C LYS A 173 11.88 18.67 9.57
N GLY A 174 11.82 18.01 10.72
CA GLY A 174 12.17 18.55 12.00
C GLY A 174 11.08 19.43 12.62
N GLU A 175 9.88 19.41 12.08
CA GLU A 175 8.68 20.06 12.66
C GLU A 175 8.21 19.18 13.84
N ARG A 176 8.33 19.73 15.06
CA ARG A 176 7.97 19.08 16.34
C ARG A 176 6.95 19.88 17.08
#